data_09c7ee90d4031824f3f913c75d19a906
#
_entry.id   09c7ee90d4031824f3f913c75d19a906
#
_cell.length_a   1.000
_cell.length_b   1.000
_cell.length_c   1.000
_cell.angle_alpha   90.00
_cell.angle_beta   90.00
_cell.angle_gamma   90.00
#
_symmetry.space_group_name_H-M   'P 1'
#
loop_
_entity.id
_entity.type
_entity.pdbx_description
1 polymer ?
#
loop_
_entity_poly.entity_id
_entity_poly.type
_entity_poly.pdbx_seq_one_letter_code
_entity_poly.pdbx_strand_id
1 'polypeptide(L)'
;MTDQQVTNRQQNPEHQSSVFLAGSGFVTGSRILPSEEIDLAFGMPIGKLRSRAGIESVAHAAEGETELTLGAHAAQEALRAAGCGPEEIDSIVATSETHHIYPSLAALMHSSIGARETCGAFDVGGACLGLINALAMAQCLIVSGKARTVAVITADVHSRTLVPGRVAGEFGGLFGDGASAFLLRSSEPKTGSLGYRLREFLFGCAGQYSEAVKVEDRANGTLDVVFDGEALSRAAITRMEKVLSALEKLSAIPRSAVGAFATHQPNPRLLSLLAKVSGVPVETFPPIARTAGNLGSSTCGAALHSALQMFSACPLAARKPIFLASLGPGLIFGGAWLAAEA
;
A
#
# COMPACT_ATOMS: atom_id res chain seq x y z
N MET A 1 -9.82 14.72 -26.54
CA MET A 1 -8.36 14.84 -26.50
C MET A 1 -7.80 13.66 -27.25
N THR A 2 -7.18 13.94 -28.36
CA THR A 2 -6.75 12.99 -29.38
C THR A 2 -5.46 12.28 -28.98
N ASP A 3 -5.30 11.03 -29.43
CA ASP A 3 -4.19 10.09 -29.17
C ASP A 3 -2.76 10.56 -29.54
N GLN A 4 -2.55 11.80 -29.89
CA GLN A 4 -1.28 12.30 -30.45
C GLN A 4 -0.36 13.04 -29.47
N GLN A 5 -0.68 13.14 -28.18
CA GLN A 5 0.18 13.88 -27.22
C GLN A 5 1.01 13.01 -26.27
N VAL A 6 1.06 11.70 -26.46
CA VAL A 6 1.85 10.78 -25.60
C VAL A 6 3.20 10.38 -26.23
N THR A 7 3.49 10.78 -27.44
CA THR A 7 4.73 10.40 -28.13
C THR A 7 5.62 11.62 -28.38
N ASN A 8 6.50 11.95 -27.43
CA ASN A 8 7.87 12.43 -27.69
C ASN A 8 8.59 12.86 -26.41
N ARG A 9 9.07 11.90 -25.64
CA ARG A 9 10.31 12.04 -24.89
C ARG A 9 11.14 10.79 -25.18
N GLN A 10 11.91 10.85 -26.26
CA GLN A 10 13.10 10.00 -26.42
C GLN A 10 14.04 10.39 -25.28
N GLN A 11 13.96 9.68 -24.15
CA GLN A 11 14.95 9.74 -23.09
C GLN A 11 16.11 8.87 -23.53
N ASN A 12 17.30 9.46 -23.50
CA ASN A 12 18.56 8.77 -23.75
C ASN A 12 18.66 7.56 -22.79
N PRO A 13 18.75 6.29 -23.25
CA PRO A 13 18.63 5.12 -22.38
C PRO A 13 19.81 4.89 -21.44
N GLU A 14 20.90 5.65 -21.53
CA GLU A 14 22.17 5.30 -20.90
C GLU A 14 22.40 5.83 -19.48
N HIS A 15 21.47 6.58 -18.85
CA HIS A 15 21.63 7.08 -17.46
C HIS A 15 20.35 7.09 -16.61
N GLN A 16 19.43 6.17 -16.82
CA GLN A 16 18.39 5.99 -15.80
C GLN A 16 18.97 5.22 -14.61
N SER A 17 19.25 5.94 -13.52
CA SER A 17 19.59 5.31 -12.24
C SER A 17 18.54 4.26 -11.89
N SER A 18 18.93 3.00 -11.84
CA SER A 18 18.04 1.91 -11.47
C SER A 18 17.64 2.05 -10.00
N VAL A 19 16.39 1.77 -9.68
CA VAL A 19 15.88 1.83 -8.31
C VAL A 19 15.52 0.42 -7.86
N PHE A 20 16.21 -0.05 -6.83
CA PHE A 20 16.05 -1.39 -6.28
C PHE A 20 15.35 -1.36 -4.94
N LEU A 21 14.53 -2.38 -4.72
CA LEU A 21 13.94 -2.67 -3.43
C LEU A 21 14.94 -3.47 -2.60
N ALA A 22 15.54 -2.81 -1.59
CA ALA A 22 16.60 -3.39 -0.76
C ALA A 22 16.05 -4.15 0.44
N GLY A 23 14.95 -3.68 1.05
CA GLY A 23 14.34 -4.31 2.19
C GLY A 23 12.86 -4.00 2.30
N SER A 24 12.13 -4.83 3.02
CA SER A 24 10.70 -4.63 3.33
C SER A 24 10.39 -5.08 4.75
N GLY A 25 9.42 -4.41 5.40
CA GLY A 25 8.88 -4.78 6.70
C GLY A 25 7.38 -4.55 6.73
N PHE A 26 6.69 -5.32 7.55
CA PHE A 26 5.25 -5.23 7.73
C PHE A 26 4.84 -5.67 9.13
N VAL A 27 4.00 -4.89 9.77
CA VAL A 27 3.42 -5.19 11.08
C VAL A 27 1.93 -4.83 11.10
N THR A 28 1.15 -5.55 11.89
CA THR A 28 -0.24 -5.22 12.19
C THR A 28 -0.40 -4.78 13.64
N GLY A 29 -1.53 -4.18 13.97
CA GLY A 29 -1.96 -4.07 15.35
C GLY A 29 -1.94 -5.44 16.03
N SER A 30 -1.54 -5.49 17.29
CA SER A 30 -1.29 -6.75 18.00
C SER A 30 -2.56 -7.44 18.52
N ARG A 31 -3.71 -6.74 18.54
CA ARG A 31 -5.01 -7.29 18.96
C ARG A 31 -5.75 -7.87 17.77
N ILE A 32 -5.72 -9.16 17.61
CA ILE A 32 -6.50 -9.85 16.56
C ILE A 32 -7.89 -10.15 17.07
N LEU A 33 -8.90 -9.47 16.51
CA LEU A 33 -10.31 -9.60 16.89
C LEU A 33 -11.06 -10.43 15.85
N PRO A 34 -11.74 -11.51 16.24
CA PRO A 34 -12.64 -12.24 15.35
C PRO A 34 -13.73 -11.31 14.76
N SER A 35 -14.14 -11.57 13.53
CA SER A 35 -15.17 -10.76 12.85
C SER A 35 -16.47 -10.67 13.65
N GLU A 36 -16.82 -11.70 14.42
CA GLU A 36 -17.99 -11.76 15.27
C GLU A 36 -17.94 -10.75 16.43
N GLU A 37 -16.75 -10.47 16.98
CA GLU A 37 -16.55 -9.44 18.00
C GLU A 37 -16.74 -8.04 17.41
N ILE A 38 -16.27 -7.84 16.18
CA ILE A 38 -16.49 -6.58 15.44
C ILE A 38 -17.98 -6.38 15.14
N ASP A 39 -18.68 -7.44 14.66
CA ASP A 39 -20.11 -7.39 14.41
C ASP A 39 -20.86 -6.96 15.68
N LEU A 40 -20.54 -7.58 16.82
CA LEU A 40 -21.14 -7.27 18.11
C LEU A 40 -20.86 -5.82 18.55
N ALA A 41 -19.59 -5.39 18.47
CA ALA A 41 -19.19 -4.04 18.87
C ALA A 41 -19.91 -2.94 18.06
N PHE A 42 -20.17 -3.18 16.77
CA PHE A 42 -20.88 -2.25 15.90
C PHE A 42 -22.41 -2.47 15.87
N GLY A 43 -22.96 -3.37 16.68
CA GLY A 43 -24.40 -3.69 16.69
C GLY A 43 -24.90 -4.35 15.41
N MET A 44 -24.02 -5.01 14.68
CA MET A 44 -24.37 -5.75 13.47
C MET A 44 -24.81 -7.19 13.79
N PRO A 45 -25.62 -7.84 12.93
CA PRO A 45 -25.87 -9.27 13.05
C PRO A 45 -24.57 -10.08 13.02
N ILE A 46 -24.38 -10.99 13.98
CA ILE A 46 -23.21 -11.86 14.07
C ILE A 46 -23.00 -12.64 12.76
N GLY A 47 -21.78 -12.68 12.28
CA GLY A 47 -21.40 -13.30 11.00
C GLY A 47 -21.61 -12.41 9.77
N LYS A 48 -22.07 -11.15 9.95
CA LYS A 48 -22.30 -10.21 8.85
C LYS A 48 -20.99 -9.85 8.13
N LEU A 49 -19.96 -9.49 8.87
CA LEU A 49 -18.67 -9.11 8.30
C LEU A 49 -18.05 -10.28 7.51
N ARG A 50 -18.05 -11.48 8.09
CA ARG A 50 -17.59 -12.70 7.42
C ARG A 50 -18.41 -13.02 6.17
N SER A 51 -19.74 -13.00 6.26
CA SER A 51 -20.62 -13.39 5.16
C SER A 51 -20.68 -12.34 4.04
N ARG A 52 -20.54 -11.05 4.33
CA ARG A 52 -20.67 -9.98 3.34
C ARG A 52 -19.33 -9.50 2.78
N ALA A 53 -18.30 -9.44 3.60
CA ALA A 53 -16.97 -8.97 3.21
C ALA A 53 -15.94 -10.11 3.03
N GLY A 54 -16.14 -11.25 3.69
CA GLY A 54 -15.19 -12.37 3.71
C GLY A 54 -14.07 -12.18 4.73
N ILE A 55 -14.20 -11.22 5.65
CA ILE A 55 -13.22 -10.94 6.71
C ILE A 55 -13.45 -11.92 7.86
N GLU A 56 -12.41 -12.62 8.26
CA GLU A 56 -12.43 -13.59 9.36
C GLU A 56 -12.03 -12.96 10.69
N SER A 57 -11.07 -12.04 10.64
CA SER A 57 -10.61 -11.24 11.78
C SER A 57 -10.08 -9.89 11.32
N VAL A 58 -9.92 -8.98 12.29
CA VAL A 58 -9.37 -7.64 12.06
C VAL A 58 -8.24 -7.42 13.06
N ALA A 59 -7.13 -6.83 12.63
CA ALA A 59 -6.01 -6.48 13.49
C ALA A 59 -6.20 -5.05 14.01
N HIS A 60 -6.38 -4.87 15.32
CA HIS A 60 -6.45 -3.56 15.95
C HIS A 60 -5.21 -3.25 16.78
N ALA A 61 -4.83 -2.00 16.82
CA ALA A 61 -3.75 -1.51 17.67
C ALA A 61 -4.11 -1.69 19.15
N ALA A 62 -3.16 -2.20 19.94
CA ALA A 62 -3.24 -2.24 21.38
C ALA A 62 -2.96 -0.85 21.99
N GLU A 63 -3.12 -0.74 23.31
CA GLU A 63 -2.70 0.46 24.03
C GLU A 63 -1.20 0.69 23.82
N GLY A 64 -0.83 1.95 23.46
CA GLY A 64 0.57 2.30 23.15
C GLY A 64 0.99 2.05 21.69
N GLU A 65 0.28 1.24 20.92
CA GLU A 65 0.52 1.10 19.49
C GLU A 65 -0.11 2.29 18.73
N THR A 66 0.68 2.98 17.95
CA THR A 66 0.30 4.16 17.16
C THR A 66 0.83 4.03 15.74
N GLU A 67 0.45 4.93 14.85
CA GLU A 67 1.05 5.05 13.53
C GLU A 67 2.59 5.13 13.63
N LEU A 68 3.08 5.88 14.62
CA LEU A 68 4.51 6.04 14.86
C LEU A 68 5.17 4.72 15.29
N THR A 69 4.62 4.02 16.28
CA THR A 69 5.25 2.80 16.80
C THR A 69 5.17 1.65 15.81
N LEU A 70 4.02 1.47 15.13
CA LEU A 70 3.87 0.44 14.09
C LEU A 70 4.77 0.74 12.89
N GLY A 71 4.79 2.00 12.41
CA GLY A 71 5.64 2.42 11.30
C GLY A 71 7.13 2.27 11.61
N ALA A 72 7.56 2.61 12.84
CA ALA A 72 8.94 2.42 13.28
C ALA A 72 9.34 0.94 13.31
N HIS A 73 8.46 0.05 13.78
CA HIS A 73 8.70 -1.39 13.73
C HIS A 73 8.85 -1.90 12.30
N ALA A 74 7.93 -1.52 11.40
CA ALA A 74 8.02 -1.90 9.99
C ALA A 74 9.32 -1.37 9.34
N ALA A 75 9.71 -0.12 9.65
CA ALA A 75 10.96 0.46 9.16
C ALA A 75 12.21 -0.28 9.67
N GLN A 76 12.23 -0.65 10.95
CA GLN A 76 13.32 -1.44 11.53
C GLN A 76 13.44 -2.83 10.88
N GLU A 77 12.32 -3.48 10.56
CA GLU A 77 12.34 -4.74 9.81
C GLU A 77 12.89 -4.56 8.40
N ALA A 78 12.46 -3.50 7.69
CA ALA A 78 12.95 -3.20 6.35
C ALA A 78 14.47 -2.90 6.35
N LEU A 79 14.96 -2.13 7.32
CA LEU A 79 16.39 -1.84 7.51
C LEU A 79 17.18 -3.12 7.78
N ARG A 80 16.68 -3.97 8.67
CA ARG A 80 17.31 -5.25 9.02
C ARG A 80 17.36 -6.17 7.80
N ALA A 81 16.28 -6.26 7.04
CA ALA A 81 16.22 -7.05 5.81
C ALA A 81 17.17 -6.53 4.73
N ALA A 82 17.43 -5.22 4.69
CA ALA A 82 18.38 -4.59 3.77
C ALA A 82 19.83 -4.65 4.22
N GLY A 83 20.10 -5.06 5.47
CA GLY A 83 21.43 -4.99 6.09
C GLY A 83 21.97 -3.55 6.15
N CYS A 84 21.14 -2.59 6.52
CA CYS A 84 21.38 -1.16 6.43
C CYS A 84 21.01 -0.48 7.75
N GLY A 85 21.81 0.50 8.16
CA GLY A 85 21.51 1.34 9.33
C GLY A 85 20.67 2.56 8.98
N PRO A 86 20.00 3.17 9.97
CA PRO A 86 19.22 4.38 9.75
C PRO A 86 20.06 5.58 9.28
N GLU A 87 21.36 5.59 9.58
CA GLU A 87 22.32 6.61 9.12
C GLU A 87 22.56 6.59 7.61
N GLU A 88 22.20 5.51 6.93
CA GLU A 88 22.32 5.39 5.47
C GLU A 88 21.13 5.99 4.72
N ILE A 89 20.03 6.35 5.43
CA ILE A 89 18.82 6.90 4.83
C ILE A 89 19.05 8.37 4.47
N ASP A 90 18.81 8.73 3.21
CA ASP A 90 18.88 10.11 2.72
C ASP A 90 17.53 10.83 2.82
N SER A 91 16.42 10.09 2.69
CA SER A 91 15.07 10.66 2.81
C SER A 91 14.07 9.63 3.34
N ILE A 92 13.11 10.10 4.13
CA ILE A 92 11.92 9.37 4.58
C ILE A 92 10.71 9.95 3.88
N VAL A 93 9.94 9.11 3.21
CA VAL A 93 8.66 9.46 2.60
C VAL A 93 7.57 8.64 3.28
N ALA A 94 6.71 9.30 4.05
CA ALA A 94 5.62 8.61 4.76
C ALA A 94 4.25 8.91 4.16
N THR A 95 3.30 8.03 4.41
CA THR A 95 1.89 8.21 4.09
C THR A 95 1.01 7.59 5.16
N SER A 96 -0.10 8.24 5.48
CA SER A 96 -1.10 7.76 6.43
C SER A 96 -2.47 8.30 6.07
N GLU A 97 -3.51 7.51 6.34
CA GLU A 97 -4.92 7.92 6.29
C GLU A 97 -5.43 8.40 7.66
N THR A 98 -4.67 8.16 8.73
CA THR A 98 -5.13 8.41 10.11
C THR A 98 -4.30 9.44 10.87
N HIS A 99 -3.08 9.73 10.44
CA HIS A 99 -2.22 10.75 11.02
C HIS A 99 -2.46 12.11 10.34
N HIS A 100 -3.31 12.96 10.93
CA HIS A 100 -3.70 14.26 10.36
C HIS A 100 -3.20 15.47 11.17
N ILE A 101 -2.20 15.27 12.03
CA ILE A 101 -1.67 16.28 12.94
C ILE A 101 -0.21 16.60 12.65
N TYR A 102 0.32 17.66 13.30
CA TYR A 102 1.73 18.00 13.25
C TYR A 102 2.42 17.59 14.55
N PRO A 103 3.72 17.22 14.50
CA PRO A 103 4.57 17.09 13.31
C PRO A 103 4.10 16.03 12.33
N SER A 104 4.54 16.09 11.05
CA SER A 104 4.22 15.09 10.04
C SER A 104 4.73 13.71 10.46
N LEU A 105 4.10 12.64 9.96
CA LEU A 105 4.49 11.27 10.30
C LEU A 105 5.95 11.00 9.94
N ALA A 106 6.43 11.44 8.78
CA ALA A 106 7.83 11.28 8.38
C ALA A 106 8.80 11.99 9.34
N ALA A 107 8.46 13.17 9.84
CA ALA A 107 9.28 13.90 10.82
C ALA A 107 9.36 13.15 12.16
N LEU A 108 8.26 12.57 12.61
CA LEU A 108 8.23 11.72 13.81
C LEU A 108 9.03 10.43 13.60
N MET A 109 8.89 9.80 12.43
CA MET A 109 9.65 8.61 12.05
C MET A 109 11.15 8.88 12.04
N HIS A 110 11.59 10.04 11.51
CA HIS A 110 12.98 10.44 11.48
C HIS A 110 13.65 10.33 12.87
N SER A 111 13.01 10.88 13.89
CA SER A 111 13.49 10.77 15.28
C SER A 111 13.39 9.32 15.82
N SER A 112 12.28 8.65 15.56
CA SER A 112 11.99 7.32 16.12
C SER A 112 12.95 6.23 15.62
N ILE A 113 13.37 6.30 14.36
CA ILE A 113 14.32 5.32 13.79
C ILE A 113 15.79 5.73 13.94
N GLY A 114 16.07 6.94 14.43
CA GLY A 114 17.42 7.45 14.60
C GLY A 114 18.12 7.87 13.31
N ALA A 115 17.38 8.43 12.35
CA ALA A 115 17.97 8.93 11.11
C ALA A 115 18.90 10.14 11.37
N ARG A 116 19.89 10.34 10.51
CA ARG A 116 20.84 11.46 10.63
C ARG A 116 20.16 12.81 10.36
N GLU A 117 20.64 13.89 10.95
CA GLU A 117 20.08 15.25 10.81
C GLU A 117 19.93 15.72 9.35
N THR A 118 20.78 15.24 8.45
CA THR A 118 20.72 15.58 7.02
C THR A 118 19.73 14.73 6.22
N CYS A 119 19.02 13.80 6.86
CA CYS A 119 17.97 13.02 6.22
C CYS A 119 16.70 13.87 6.02
N GLY A 120 16.21 13.99 4.80
CA GLY A 120 14.95 14.65 4.49
C GLY A 120 13.74 13.85 5.00
N ALA A 121 12.66 14.51 5.43
CA ALA A 121 11.46 13.83 5.90
C ALA A 121 10.20 14.61 5.50
N PHE A 122 9.27 13.97 4.79
CA PHE A 122 7.99 14.58 4.40
C PHE A 122 6.93 13.51 4.10
N ASP A 123 5.66 13.91 4.23
CA ASP A 123 4.52 13.05 3.97
C ASP A 123 3.98 13.25 2.55
N VAL A 124 3.43 12.18 1.97
CA VAL A 124 2.74 12.19 0.67
C VAL A 124 1.33 11.62 0.86
N GLY A 125 0.33 12.35 0.41
CA GLY A 125 -1.07 11.91 0.49
C GLY A 125 -1.48 10.92 -0.61
N GLY A 126 -2.73 10.46 -0.51
CA GLY A 126 -3.35 9.59 -1.52
C GLY A 126 -4.22 8.48 -0.95
N ALA A 127 -4.51 8.54 0.35
CA ALA A 127 -5.28 7.50 1.03
C ALA A 127 -4.77 6.10 0.66
N CYS A 128 -5.62 5.16 0.29
CA CYS A 128 -5.22 3.80 -0.07
C CYS A 128 -4.26 3.70 -1.28
N LEU A 129 -4.11 4.77 -2.09
CA LEU A 129 -3.08 4.88 -3.15
C LEU A 129 -1.73 5.37 -2.58
N GLY A 130 -1.68 5.79 -1.33
CA GLY A 130 -0.54 6.49 -0.70
C GLY A 130 0.78 5.77 -0.88
N LEU A 131 0.83 4.44 -0.71
CA LEU A 131 2.06 3.67 -0.95
C LEU A 131 2.61 3.88 -2.36
N ILE A 132 1.77 3.78 -3.39
CA ILE A 132 2.22 3.92 -4.79
C ILE A 132 2.73 5.33 -5.05
N ASN A 133 2.05 6.36 -4.50
CA ASN A 133 2.50 7.74 -4.57
C ASN A 133 3.86 7.93 -3.88
N ALA A 134 4.05 7.35 -2.69
CA ALA A 134 5.28 7.43 -1.93
C ALA A 134 6.45 6.69 -2.62
N LEU A 135 6.20 5.51 -3.20
CA LEU A 135 7.18 4.77 -4.00
C LEU A 135 7.61 5.56 -5.25
N ALA A 136 6.66 6.19 -5.94
CA ALA A 136 6.96 7.02 -7.10
C ALA A 136 7.79 8.26 -6.71
N MET A 137 7.48 8.90 -5.59
CA MET A 137 8.26 10.02 -5.08
C MET A 137 9.68 9.58 -4.71
N ALA A 138 9.82 8.44 -4.03
CA ALA A 138 11.13 7.87 -3.71
C ALA A 138 11.94 7.56 -4.98
N GLN A 139 11.32 7.00 -6.01
CA GLN A 139 11.97 6.79 -7.31
C GLN A 139 12.44 8.12 -7.91
N CYS A 140 11.60 9.17 -7.88
CA CYS A 140 11.97 10.49 -8.39
C CYS A 140 13.18 11.08 -7.66
N LEU A 141 13.25 10.96 -6.33
CA LEU A 141 14.39 11.41 -5.53
C LEU A 141 15.69 10.68 -5.90
N ILE A 142 15.61 9.37 -6.10
CA ILE A 142 16.76 8.55 -6.46
C ILE A 142 17.21 8.84 -7.90
N VAL A 143 16.29 8.82 -8.85
CA VAL A 143 16.62 9.05 -10.28
C VAL A 143 17.14 10.47 -10.52
N SER A 144 16.67 11.46 -9.77
CA SER A 144 17.19 12.84 -9.84
C SER A 144 18.53 13.04 -9.12
N GLY A 145 19.08 12.01 -8.46
CA GLY A 145 20.32 12.09 -7.70
C GLY A 145 20.21 12.87 -6.39
N LYS A 146 19.01 13.16 -5.90
CA LYS A 146 18.77 13.86 -4.62
C LYS A 146 18.90 12.94 -3.41
N ALA A 147 18.72 11.64 -3.62
CA ALA A 147 18.89 10.61 -2.61
C ALA A 147 19.49 9.35 -3.24
N ARG A 148 20.20 8.55 -2.46
CA ARG A 148 20.67 7.21 -2.83
C ARG A 148 19.88 6.12 -2.11
N THR A 149 19.40 6.41 -0.92
CA THR A 149 18.61 5.50 -0.09
C THR A 149 17.38 6.25 0.43
N VAL A 150 16.20 5.72 0.14
CA VAL A 150 14.92 6.29 0.60
C VAL A 150 14.12 5.24 1.34
N ALA A 151 13.66 5.59 2.55
CA ALA A 151 12.68 4.80 3.29
C ALA A 151 11.27 5.28 2.95
N VAL A 152 10.42 4.38 2.47
CA VAL A 152 8.99 4.60 2.25
C VAL A 152 8.23 3.90 3.37
N ILE A 153 7.37 4.63 4.10
CA ILE A 153 6.65 4.11 5.27
C ILE A 153 5.16 4.41 5.13
N THR A 154 4.32 3.41 5.32
CA THR A 154 2.87 3.57 5.46
C THR A 154 2.47 3.17 6.87
N ALA A 155 1.56 3.89 7.52
CA ALA A 155 1.06 3.50 8.84
C ALA A 155 -0.32 4.08 9.10
N ASP A 156 -1.27 3.22 9.46
CA ASP A 156 -2.66 3.57 9.70
C ASP A 156 -3.20 2.90 10.97
N VAL A 157 -3.91 3.67 11.81
CA VAL A 157 -4.61 3.19 13.00
C VAL A 157 -6.08 3.64 12.93
N HIS A 158 -6.86 2.94 12.14
CA HIS A 158 -8.28 3.24 11.90
C HIS A 158 -9.17 2.94 13.12
N SER A 159 -8.79 1.94 13.93
CA SER A 159 -9.59 1.50 15.08
C SER A 159 -9.84 2.58 16.14
N ARG A 160 -9.11 3.70 16.10
CA ARG A 160 -9.29 4.84 17.02
C ARG A 160 -10.25 5.88 16.49
N THR A 161 -10.47 5.95 15.18
CA THR A 161 -11.32 6.96 14.54
C THR A 161 -12.62 6.36 14.01
N LEU A 162 -12.56 5.16 13.44
CA LEU A 162 -13.70 4.45 12.89
C LEU A 162 -14.33 3.53 13.96
N VAL A 163 -14.85 4.14 15.04
CA VAL A 163 -15.36 3.42 16.21
C VAL A 163 -16.89 3.30 16.20
N PRO A 164 -17.47 2.33 16.93
CA PRO A 164 -18.91 2.23 17.14
C PRO A 164 -19.52 3.54 17.64
N GLY A 165 -20.67 3.90 17.10
CA GLY A 165 -21.35 5.17 17.41
C GLY A 165 -20.84 6.38 16.64
N ARG A 166 -19.63 6.32 16.07
CA ARG A 166 -19.08 7.38 15.22
C ARG A 166 -19.31 7.09 13.73
N VAL A 167 -19.24 5.83 13.33
CA VAL A 167 -19.48 5.37 11.95
C VAL A 167 -20.35 4.13 11.91
N ALA A 168 -20.97 3.87 10.76
CA ALA A 168 -21.70 2.63 10.54
C ALA A 168 -20.77 1.41 10.50
N GLY A 169 -21.22 0.27 11.07
CA GLY A 169 -20.41 -0.94 11.16
C GLY A 169 -20.04 -1.55 9.82
N GLU A 170 -20.89 -1.39 8.80
CA GLU A 170 -20.62 -1.83 7.42
C GLU A 170 -19.41 -1.14 6.79
N PHE A 171 -19.03 0.02 7.31
CA PHE A 171 -17.84 0.74 6.91
C PHE A 171 -16.72 0.56 7.95
N GLY A 172 -16.92 0.99 9.19
CA GLY A 172 -15.88 0.98 10.23
C GLY A 172 -15.36 -0.40 10.55
N GLY A 173 -16.23 -1.42 10.54
CA GLY A 173 -15.85 -2.80 10.82
C GLY A 173 -14.96 -3.47 9.75
N LEU A 174 -14.78 -2.85 8.58
CA LEU A 174 -13.89 -3.38 7.55
C LEU A 174 -12.41 -3.13 7.88
N PHE A 175 -12.10 -2.08 8.66
CA PHE A 175 -10.76 -1.56 8.80
C PHE A 175 -9.98 -2.21 9.96
N GLY A 176 -8.72 -2.46 9.67
CA GLY A 176 -7.71 -2.82 10.66
C GLY A 176 -6.57 -1.80 10.70
N ASP A 177 -5.60 -2.08 11.55
CA ASP A 177 -4.46 -1.22 11.84
C ASP A 177 -3.16 -1.92 11.42
N GLY A 178 -2.24 -1.17 10.83
CA GLY A 178 -0.96 -1.74 10.42
C GLY A 178 -0.05 -0.73 9.76
N ALA A 179 1.18 -1.17 9.53
CA ALA A 179 2.21 -0.39 8.87
C ALA A 179 3.05 -1.27 7.94
N SER A 180 3.52 -0.68 6.86
CA SER A 180 4.53 -1.30 6.01
C SER A 180 5.68 -0.33 5.71
N ALA A 181 6.87 -0.87 5.47
CA ALA A 181 8.02 -0.06 5.10
C ALA A 181 8.83 -0.74 4.00
N PHE A 182 9.41 0.09 3.13
CA PHE A 182 10.26 -0.34 2.02
C PHE A 182 11.49 0.54 1.94
N LEU A 183 12.64 -0.09 1.80
CA LEU A 183 13.89 0.62 1.57
C LEU A 183 14.26 0.52 0.09
N LEU A 184 14.38 1.68 -0.57
CA LEU A 184 14.76 1.81 -1.97
C LEU A 184 16.18 2.33 -2.09
N ARG A 185 16.95 1.80 -3.05
CA ARG A 185 18.34 2.21 -3.31
C ARG A 185 18.63 2.41 -4.80
N SER A 186 19.58 3.32 -5.08
CA SER A 186 20.07 3.60 -6.44
C SER A 186 21.06 2.57 -6.99
N SER A 187 21.53 1.66 -6.16
CA SER A 187 22.49 0.62 -6.53
C SER A 187 21.92 -0.76 -6.30
N GLU A 188 22.38 -1.71 -7.09
CA GLU A 188 22.06 -3.12 -6.87
C GLU A 188 22.32 -3.52 -5.42
N PRO A 189 21.41 -4.24 -4.85
CA PRO A 189 21.55 -4.76 -3.51
C PRO A 189 22.68 -5.80 -3.46
N LYS A 190 23.47 -5.76 -2.38
CA LYS A 190 24.49 -6.77 -2.09
C LYS A 190 23.86 -8.17 -2.03
N THR A 191 24.64 -9.20 -2.25
CA THR A 191 24.23 -10.61 -2.16
C THR A 191 23.34 -10.86 -0.92
N GLY A 192 22.14 -11.41 -1.14
CA GLY A 192 21.16 -11.69 -0.08
C GLY A 192 19.97 -10.74 0.00
N SER A 193 19.90 -9.71 -0.82
CA SER A 193 18.78 -8.76 -0.86
C SER A 193 17.58 -9.26 -1.66
N LEU A 194 16.50 -8.47 -1.65
CA LEU A 194 15.26 -8.79 -2.35
C LEU A 194 15.43 -8.91 -3.88
N GLY A 195 16.43 -8.24 -4.48
CA GLY A 195 16.77 -8.38 -5.91
C GLY A 195 15.65 -7.97 -6.87
N TYR A 196 14.79 -7.05 -6.46
CA TYR A 196 13.74 -6.51 -7.30
C TYR A 196 14.02 -5.07 -7.67
N ARG A 197 13.95 -4.77 -8.96
CA ARG A 197 13.98 -3.42 -9.48
C ARG A 197 12.57 -2.87 -9.64
N LEU A 198 12.35 -1.69 -9.10
CA LEU A 198 11.12 -0.94 -9.27
C LEU A 198 11.10 -0.29 -10.66
N ARG A 199 10.02 -0.52 -11.38
CA ARG A 199 9.85 -0.08 -12.76
C ARG A 199 8.84 1.06 -12.85
N GLU A 200 8.35 1.29 -14.05
CA GLU A 200 7.50 2.42 -14.40
C GLU A 200 6.21 2.45 -13.60
N PHE A 201 5.76 3.67 -13.32
CA PHE A 201 4.48 3.95 -12.69
C PHE A 201 3.45 4.43 -13.70
N LEU A 202 2.20 4.13 -13.42
CA LEU A 202 1.05 4.73 -14.08
C LEU A 202 0.07 5.27 -13.04
N PHE A 203 -0.60 6.37 -13.39
CA PHE A 203 -1.55 7.05 -12.53
C PHE A 203 -2.78 7.49 -13.32
N GLY A 204 -3.90 7.63 -12.61
CA GLY A 204 -5.12 8.19 -13.15
C GLY A 204 -6.05 8.69 -12.05
N CYS A 205 -7.02 9.50 -12.45
CA CYS A 205 -8.07 10.01 -11.58
C CYS A 205 -9.39 10.00 -12.34
N ALA A 206 -10.42 9.45 -11.70
CA ALA A 206 -11.81 9.47 -12.18
C ALA A 206 -12.63 10.38 -11.26
N GLY A 207 -12.35 11.69 -11.30
CA GLY A 207 -12.91 12.70 -10.40
C GLY A 207 -14.45 12.79 -10.38
N GLN A 208 -15.13 12.26 -11.40
CA GLN A 208 -16.60 12.15 -11.40
C GLN A 208 -17.15 11.19 -10.33
N TYR A 209 -16.29 10.42 -9.64
CA TYR A 209 -16.65 9.53 -8.52
C TYR A 209 -16.21 10.08 -7.17
N SER A 210 -15.81 11.37 -7.08
CA SER A 210 -15.36 11.98 -5.82
C SER A 210 -16.40 11.87 -4.70
N GLU A 211 -17.68 11.93 -5.04
CA GLU A 211 -18.79 11.81 -4.08
C GLU A 211 -19.17 10.36 -3.72
N ALA A 212 -18.61 9.35 -4.38
CA ALA A 212 -18.95 7.95 -4.12
C ALA A 212 -18.34 7.41 -2.82
N VAL A 213 -17.23 8.00 -2.36
CA VAL A 213 -16.65 7.79 -1.02
C VAL A 213 -16.20 9.12 -0.47
N LYS A 214 -16.82 9.54 0.62
CA LYS A 214 -16.49 10.79 1.29
C LYS A 214 -16.56 10.57 2.79
N VAL A 215 -15.56 11.03 3.49
CA VAL A 215 -15.51 11.02 4.96
C VAL A 215 -15.32 12.45 5.41
N GLU A 216 -16.28 12.98 6.17
CA GLU A 216 -16.26 14.34 6.67
C GLU A 216 -16.48 14.35 8.19
N ASP A 217 -15.71 15.19 8.89
CA ASP A 217 -15.97 15.45 10.31
C ASP A 217 -17.18 16.36 10.47
N ARG A 218 -18.10 15.97 11.36
CA ARG A 218 -19.21 16.82 11.81
C ARG A 218 -18.82 17.59 13.06
N ALA A 219 -19.43 18.76 13.24
CA ALA A 219 -19.20 19.60 14.41
C ALA A 219 -19.50 18.91 15.76
N ASN A 220 -20.25 17.82 15.76
CA ASN A 220 -20.57 17.01 16.95
C ASN A 220 -19.56 15.89 17.25
N GLY A 221 -18.44 15.82 16.49
CA GLY A 221 -17.40 14.80 16.65
C GLY A 221 -17.74 13.45 16.03
N THR A 222 -18.83 13.34 15.24
CA THR A 222 -19.12 12.15 14.44
C THR A 222 -18.54 12.31 13.03
N LEU A 223 -18.29 11.18 12.35
CA LEU A 223 -17.92 11.18 10.94
C LEU A 223 -19.17 10.99 10.07
N ASP A 224 -19.30 11.81 9.06
CA ASP A 224 -20.24 11.56 7.98
C ASP A 224 -19.52 10.73 6.91
N VAL A 225 -20.03 9.53 6.66
CA VAL A 225 -19.46 8.63 5.65
C VAL A 225 -20.49 8.43 4.57
N VAL A 226 -20.25 9.04 3.42
CA VAL A 226 -20.98 8.73 2.19
C VAL A 226 -20.27 7.53 1.55
N PHE A 227 -21.01 6.44 1.41
CA PHE A 227 -20.48 5.20 0.85
C PHE A 227 -21.54 4.50 -0.01
N ASP A 228 -21.49 4.75 -1.33
CA ASP A 228 -22.23 3.95 -2.30
C ASP A 228 -21.43 2.70 -2.65
N GLY A 229 -21.61 1.66 -1.83
CA GLY A 229 -20.80 0.43 -1.93
C GLY A 229 -20.95 -0.32 -3.25
N GLU A 230 -22.11 -0.23 -3.93
CA GLU A 230 -22.32 -0.94 -5.19
C GLU A 230 -21.72 -0.20 -6.38
N ALA A 231 -21.98 1.10 -6.52
CA ALA A 231 -21.41 1.93 -7.58
C ALA A 231 -19.90 2.00 -7.44
N LEU A 232 -19.41 2.17 -6.19
CA LEU A 232 -17.99 2.19 -5.89
C LEU A 232 -17.30 0.88 -6.25
N SER A 233 -17.86 -0.27 -5.86
CA SER A 233 -17.27 -1.58 -6.13
C SER A 233 -17.14 -1.84 -7.62
N ARG A 234 -18.17 -1.51 -8.42
CA ARG A 234 -18.11 -1.61 -9.89
C ARG A 234 -17.06 -0.68 -10.50
N ALA A 235 -17.04 0.58 -10.05
CA ALA A 235 -16.07 1.55 -10.52
C ALA A 235 -14.64 1.16 -10.14
N ALA A 236 -14.42 0.68 -8.91
CA ALA A 236 -13.13 0.23 -8.40
C ALA A 236 -12.58 -0.97 -9.20
N ILE A 237 -13.37 -2.03 -9.35
CA ILE A 237 -12.96 -3.24 -10.11
C ILE A 237 -12.61 -2.86 -11.55
N THR A 238 -13.42 -2.02 -12.19
CA THR A 238 -13.15 -1.58 -13.56
C THR A 238 -11.84 -0.80 -13.67
N ARG A 239 -11.50 0.06 -12.67
CA ARG A 239 -10.24 0.82 -12.66
C ARG A 239 -9.04 -0.07 -12.35
N MET A 240 -9.17 -0.95 -11.38
CA MET A 240 -8.10 -1.91 -11.05
C MET A 240 -7.79 -2.81 -12.25
N GLU A 241 -8.81 -3.31 -12.93
CA GLU A 241 -8.62 -4.10 -14.15
C GLU A 241 -7.91 -3.30 -15.26
N LYS A 242 -8.28 -2.02 -15.46
CA LYS A 242 -7.58 -1.14 -16.39
C LYS A 242 -6.12 -0.90 -16.01
N VAL A 243 -5.83 -0.76 -14.71
CA VAL A 243 -4.45 -0.65 -14.21
C VAL A 243 -3.66 -1.91 -14.53
N LEU A 244 -4.20 -3.10 -14.23
CA LEU A 244 -3.54 -4.37 -14.54
C LEU A 244 -3.32 -4.57 -16.04
N SER A 245 -4.32 -4.23 -16.88
CA SER A 245 -4.20 -4.26 -18.34
C SER A 245 -3.13 -3.29 -18.86
N ALA A 246 -3.03 -2.11 -18.25
CA ALA A 246 -2.02 -1.12 -18.63
C ALA A 246 -0.62 -1.56 -18.21
N LEU A 247 -0.47 -2.16 -17.02
CA LEU A 247 0.80 -2.72 -16.56
C LEU A 247 1.28 -3.88 -17.46
N GLU A 248 0.37 -4.77 -17.88
CA GLU A 248 0.67 -5.84 -18.81
C GLU A 248 1.22 -5.30 -20.15
N LYS A 249 0.60 -4.26 -20.68
CA LYS A 249 1.07 -3.60 -21.92
C LYS A 249 2.40 -2.87 -21.73
N LEU A 250 2.55 -2.14 -20.61
CA LEU A 250 3.74 -1.33 -20.32
C LEU A 250 4.97 -2.20 -20.07
N SER A 251 4.81 -3.31 -19.34
CA SER A 251 5.88 -4.23 -19.00
C SER A 251 6.19 -5.24 -20.10
N ALA A 252 5.27 -5.44 -21.06
CA ALA A 252 5.26 -6.55 -22.02
C ALA A 252 5.27 -7.94 -21.33
N ILE A 253 4.84 -8.04 -20.07
CA ILE A 253 4.77 -9.27 -19.29
C ILE A 253 3.31 -9.74 -19.26
N PRO A 254 2.97 -10.91 -19.83
CA PRO A 254 1.62 -11.43 -19.76
C PRO A 254 1.25 -11.77 -18.31
N ARG A 255 0.00 -11.58 -17.94
CA ARG A 255 -0.49 -11.84 -16.56
C ARG A 255 -0.18 -13.25 -16.05
N SER A 256 -0.18 -14.23 -16.94
CA SER A 256 0.17 -15.62 -16.61
C SER A 256 1.62 -15.81 -16.17
N ALA A 257 2.51 -14.87 -16.51
CA ALA A 257 3.91 -14.87 -16.09
C ALA A 257 4.16 -14.06 -14.81
N VAL A 258 3.17 -13.25 -14.37
CA VAL A 258 3.24 -12.49 -13.11
C VAL A 258 3.14 -13.44 -11.93
N GLY A 259 4.06 -13.32 -10.98
CA GLY A 259 4.13 -14.20 -9.82
C GLY A 259 3.17 -13.82 -8.71
N ALA A 260 2.95 -12.52 -8.52
CA ALA A 260 2.02 -12.00 -7.53
C ALA A 260 1.44 -10.64 -7.95
N PHE A 261 0.19 -10.40 -7.52
CA PHE A 261 -0.51 -9.13 -7.66
C PHE A 261 -0.68 -8.50 -6.28
N ALA A 262 0.23 -7.58 -5.92
CA ALA A 262 0.17 -6.83 -4.67
C ALA A 262 -0.81 -5.66 -4.84
N THR A 263 -2.05 -5.87 -4.44
CA THR A 263 -3.12 -4.89 -4.65
C THR A 263 -3.70 -4.37 -3.35
N HIS A 264 -4.28 -3.18 -3.40
CA HIS A 264 -5.19 -2.76 -2.33
C HIS A 264 -6.38 -3.71 -2.24
N GLN A 265 -6.77 -4.04 -1.01
CA GLN A 265 -7.82 -5.02 -0.70
C GLN A 265 -8.80 -4.40 0.30
N PRO A 266 -9.89 -3.78 -0.16
CA PRO A 266 -10.94 -3.31 0.75
C PRO A 266 -11.57 -4.48 1.54
N ASN A 267 -11.70 -5.64 0.89
CA ASN A 267 -12.12 -6.90 1.50
C ASN A 267 -11.84 -8.10 0.57
N PRO A 268 -11.86 -9.35 1.09
CA PRO A 268 -11.60 -10.56 0.31
C PRO A 268 -12.59 -10.82 -0.85
N ARG A 269 -13.85 -10.38 -0.73
CA ARG A 269 -14.83 -10.57 -1.82
C ARG A 269 -14.51 -9.74 -3.04
N LEU A 270 -14.12 -8.47 -2.84
CA LEU A 270 -13.67 -7.62 -3.94
C LEU A 270 -12.37 -8.12 -4.56
N LEU A 271 -11.46 -8.67 -3.74
CA LEU A 271 -10.24 -9.31 -4.25
C LEU A 271 -10.57 -10.50 -5.14
N SER A 272 -11.46 -11.39 -4.71
CA SER A 272 -11.91 -12.54 -5.52
C SER A 272 -12.59 -12.11 -6.83
N LEU A 273 -13.37 -11.03 -6.77
CA LEU A 273 -14.01 -10.46 -7.97
C LEU A 273 -12.96 -9.88 -8.93
N LEU A 274 -11.95 -9.16 -8.42
CA LEU A 274 -10.85 -8.66 -9.23
C LEU A 274 -10.09 -9.80 -9.90
N ALA A 275 -9.72 -10.84 -9.17
CA ALA A 275 -9.06 -12.01 -9.72
C ALA A 275 -9.88 -12.66 -10.86
N LYS A 276 -11.18 -12.83 -10.66
CA LYS A 276 -12.10 -13.37 -11.66
C LYS A 276 -12.16 -12.50 -12.93
N VAL A 277 -12.32 -11.19 -12.77
CA VAL A 277 -12.42 -10.25 -13.91
C VAL A 277 -11.09 -10.14 -14.64
N SER A 278 -9.97 -10.19 -13.91
CA SER A 278 -8.62 -10.12 -14.48
C SER A 278 -8.16 -11.46 -15.11
N GLY A 279 -8.92 -12.53 -14.93
CA GLY A 279 -8.60 -13.84 -15.51
C GLY A 279 -7.36 -14.52 -14.91
N VAL A 280 -7.03 -14.19 -13.64
CA VAL A 280 -5.87 -14.76 -12.93
C VAL A 280 -6.32 -15.52 -11.69
N PRO A 281 -5.58 -16.56 -11.24
CA PRO A 281 -5.91 -17.30 -10.03
C PRO A 281 -5.89 -16.39 -8.80
N VAL A 282 -6.87 -16.53 -7.90
CA VAL A 282 -6.95 -15.70 -6.69
C VAL A 282 -5.76 -15.92 -5.74
N GLU A 283 -5.13 -17.07 -5.81
CA GLU A 283 -3.94 -17.44 -5.04
C GLU A 283 -2.70 -16.59 -5.39
N THR A 284 -2.72 -15.91 -6.54
CA THR A 284 -1.66 -14.97 -6.94
C THR A 284 -1.78 -13.62 -6.22
N PHE A 285 -2.86 -13.40 -5.48
CA PHE A 285 -3.06 -12.22 -4.63
C PHE A 285 -2.82 -12.60 -3.16
N PRO A 286 -1.76 -12.09 -2.50
CA PRO A 286 -1.56 -12.33 -1.06
C PRO A 286 -2.80 -11.89 -0.24
N PRO A 287 -3.42 -12.77 0.57
CA PRO A 287 -4.75 -12.52 1.15
C PRO A 287 -4.66 -11.74 2.48
N ILE A 288 -4.38 -10.45 2.44
CA ILE A 288 -4.19 -9.60 3.64
C ILE A 288 -5.50 -9.33 4.38
N ALA A 289 -6.51 -8.83 3.65
CA ALA A 289 -7.75 -8.35 4.27
C ALA A 289 -8.59 -9.45 4.93
N ARG A 290 -8.32 -10.72 4.68
CA ARG A 290 -9.04 -11.84 5.29
C ARG A 290 -8.86 -11.88 6.81
N THR A 291 -7.63 -11.66 7.29
CA THR A 291 -7.24 -11.84 8.70
C THR A 291 -6.81 -10.55 9.39
N ALA A 292 -6.51 -9.50 8.64
CA ALA A 292 -6.08 -8.22 9.19
C ALA A 292 -7.10 -7.09 8.96
N GLY A 293 -8.10 -7.28 8.08
CA GLY A 293 -8.98 -6.22 7.62
C GLY A 293 -8.33 -5.31 6.57
N ASN A 294 -9.02 -4.23 6.23
CA ASN A 294 -8.50 -3.18 5.36
C ASN A 294 -7.53 -2.28 6.15
N LEU A 295 -6.26 -2.33 5.83
CA LEU A 295 -5.20 -1.57 6.51
C LEU A 295 -4.94 -0.18 5.85
N GLY A 296 -5.93 0.37 5.12
CA GLY A 296 -5.77 1.66 4.44
C GLY A 296 -4.62 1.69 3.46
N SER A 297 -3.76 2.70 3.57
CA SER A 297 -2.56 2.87 2.74
C SER A 297 -1.58 1.69 2.88
N SER A 298 -1.60 0.99 4.02
CA SER A 298 -0.71 -0.14 4.32
C SER A 298 -1.16 -1.45 3.69
N THR A 299 -2.40 -1.59 3.20
CA THR A 299 -2.90 -2.87 2.64
C THR A 299 -2.10 -3.33 1.42
N CYS A 300 -1.84 -2.41 0.47
CA CYS A 300 -1.04 -2.73 -0.71
C CYS A 300 0.42 -3.07 -0.32
N GLY A 301 0.96 -2.40 0.70
CA GLY A 301 2.28 -2.66 1.24
C GLY A 301 2.41 -4.02 1.91
N ALA A 302 1.41 -4.42 2.70
CA ALA A 302 1.33 -5.75 3.28
C ALA A 302 1.31 -6.85 2.19
N ALA A 303 0.52 -6.62 1.13
CA ALA A 303 0.47 -7.54 -0.01
C ALA A 303 1.82 -7.60 -0.77
N LEU A 304 2.50 -6.45 -0.94
CA LEU A 304 3.83 -6.41 -1.54
C LEU A 304 4.86 -7.14 -0.67
N HIS A 305 4.89 -6.86 0.65
CA HIS A 305 5.78 -7.56 1.58
C HIS A 305 5.56 -9.07 1.50
N SER A 306 4.31 -9.54 1.57
CA SER A 306 3.98 -10.96 1.45
C SER A 306 4.42 -11.57 0.12
N ALA A 307 4.23 -10.87 -1.00
CA ALA A 307 4.69 -11.30 -2.31
C ALA A 307 6.22 -11.44 -2.38
N LEU A 308 6.96 -10.50 -1.78
CA LEU A 308 8.43 -10.57 -1.70
C LEU A 308 8.90 -11.77 -0.85
N GLN A 309 8.21 -12.05 0.26
CA GLN A 309 8.51 -13.22 1.10
C GLN A 309 8.27 -14.54 0.37
N MET A 310 7.20 -14.64 -0.46
CA MET A 310 6.94 -15.84 -1.28
C MET A 310 8.13 -16.22 -2.18
N PHE A 311 8.89 -15.24 -2.64
CA PHE A 311 10.04 -15.45 -3.54
C PHE A 311 11.39 -15.35 -2.84
N SER A 312 11.46 -15.05 -1.54
CA SER A 312 12.71 -14.81 -0.81
C SER A 312 13.67 -16.01 -0.85
N ALA A 313 13.12 -17.23 -0.75
CA ALA A 313 13.90 -18.48 -0.80
C ALA A 313 14.23 -18.93 -2.24
N CYS A 314 13.66 -18.30 -3.26
CA CYS A 314 13.91 -18.68 -4.65
C CYS A 314 15.22 -18.05 -5.15
N PRO A 315 16.02 -18.77 -5.96
CA PRO A 315 17.11 -18.15 -6.72
C PRO A 315 16.59 -16.95 -7.52
N LEU A 316 17.39 -15.90 -7.66
CA LEU A 316 16.96 -14.65 -8.30
C LEU A 316 16.40 -14.87 -9.72
N ALA A 317 17.07 -15.72 -10.51
CA ALA A 317 16.62 -16.08 -11.86
C ALA A 317 15.26 -16.81 -11.91
N ALA A 318 14.79 -17.37 -10.79
CA ALA A 318 13.49 -18.06 -10.68
C ALA A 318 12.39 -17.17 -10.11
N ARG A 319 12.71 -15.96 -9.66
CA ARG A 319 11.74 -15.01 -9.10
C ARG A 319 10.89 -14.41 -10.22
N LYS A 320 9.60 -14.37 -9.99
CA LYS A 320 8.64 -13.84 -10.97
C LYS A 320 8.36 -12.36 -10.72
N PRO A 321 7.98 -11.61 -11.76
CA PRO A 321 7.55 -10.22 -11.63
C PRO A 321 6.37 -10.07 -10.66
N ILE A 322 6.29 -8.90 -10.01
CA ILE A 322 5.19 -8.52 -9.11
C ILE A 322 4.53 -7.27 -9.68
N PHE A 323 3.20 -7.30 -9.84
CA PHE A 323 2.42 -6.12 -10.21
C PHE A 323 1.81 -5.49 -8.95
N LEU A 324 1.96 -4.17 -8.82
CA LEU A 324 1.31 -3.36 -7.80
C LEU A 324 0.15 -2.61 -8.41
N ALA A 325 -0.99 -2.61 -7.75
CA ALA A 325 -2.12 -1.78 -8.16
C ALA A 325 -2.94 -1.34 -6.94
N SER A 326 -3.30 -0.08 -6.89
CA SER A 326 -4.10 0.48 -5.82
C SER A 326 -5.06 1.54 -6.34
N LEU A 327 -6.07 1.82 -5.54
CA LEU A 327 -6.99 2.92 -5.75
C LEU A 327 -7.37 3.52 -4.38
N GLY A 328 -7.74 4.79 -4.41
CA GLY A 328 -8.22 5.52 -3.24
C GLY A 328 -9.44 6.35 -3.58
N PRO A 329 -10.06 6.99 -2.57
CA PRO A 329 -11.14 7.95 -2.76
C PRO A 329 -10.82 8.99 -3.83
N GLY A 330 -11.84 9.43 -4.57
CA GLY A 330 -11.65 10.46 -5.58
C GLY A 330 -11.97 10.11 -7.04
N LEU A 331 -12.08 8.96 -7.54
CA LEU A 331 -11.29 7.73 -7.49
C LEU A 331 -9.91 7.97 -8.08
N ILE A 332 -8.91 8.10 -7.28
CA ILE A 332 -7.52 8.06 -7.73
C ILE A 332 -7.05 6.60 -7.85
N PHE A 333 -6.25 6.27 -8.83
CA PHE A 333 -5.76 4.92 -9.04
C PHE A 333 -4.38 4.92 -9.69
N GLY A 334 -3.64 3.87 -9.46
CA GLY A 334 -2.30 3.76 -10.03
C GLY A 334 -1.71 2.38 -9.83
N GLY A 335 -0.56 2.19 -10.45
CA GLY A 335 0.19 0.95 -10.34
C GLY A 335 1.63 1.10 -10.75
N ALA A 336 2.41 0.08 -10.44
CA ALA A 336 3.80 -0.09 -10.82
C ALA A 336 4.09 -1.59 -10.94
N TRP A 337 5.27 -1.94 -11.38
CA TRP A 337 5.70 -3.33 -11.39
C TRP A 337 7.16 -3.49 -10.96
N LEU A 338 7.47 -4.66 -10.47
CA LEU A 338 8.82 -5.04 -10.05
C LEU A 338 9.31 -6.21 -10.92
N ALA A 339 10.52 -6.06 -11.43
CA ALA A 339 11.25 -7.15 -12.07
C ALA A 339 12.32 -7.68 -11.14
N ALA A 340 12.46 -9.00 -11.05
CA ALA A 340 13.66 -9.58 -10.50
C ALA A 340 14.80 -9.41 -11.52
N GLU A 341 15.91 -8.82 -11.12
CA GLU A 341 17.09 -8.62 -11.95
C GLU A 341 18.31 -9.24 -11.26
N ALA A 342 19.10 -10.00 -12.08
CA ALA A 342 20.35 -10.59 -11.66
C ALA A 342 21.51 -9.60 -11.81
#